data_e648090663b853ddb9c87db64eb62d4c
#
_entry.id   e648090663b853ddb9c87db64eb62d4c
#
_cell.length_a   1.000
_cell.length_b   1.000
_cell.length_c   1.000
_cell.angle_alpha   90.00
_cell.angle_beta   90.00
_cell.angle_gamma   90.00
#
_symmetry.space_group_name_H-M   'P 1'
#
loop_
_entity.id
_entity.type
_entity.pdbx_description
1 polymer ?
#
loop_
_entity_poly.entity_id
_entity_poly.type
_entity_poly.pdbx_seq_one_letter_code
_entity_poly.pdbx_strand_id
1 'polypeptide(L)'
;MRRMIKSVMCAFIGAALLIACNEENSEQEFWLGADLGWITEYESFGHKFYNKHGQEMECTALMKEFGLNAVRHRVWVDPSKHGNWCSKEDLLVKCKRAKALDMEIMIDFHYSDWWADPGKQNIPASWSGHSYEQMKEDLWNHTVEVLSYMKANGITPKWIQVGNETRNGFLWSVKSNELGWPIVDEEGNPTITESMGHVVNNPEQYAGFFSTGYDACKFVFPESIVMVHLDNGFDKDLYDFNLGVLKEHGAKWDMIGMSLYPFWALDGGFRTDEDQVITDCIENIKYVSEKFGCDVMIVETGFLVDEKDPERMERSRKQLARTIREAINNTDGHCKGVFYWEPECKPSQYKLGAFTENGYPTIIMDAFQDWSE
;
A
#
# COMPACT_ATOMS: atom_id res chain seq x y z
N MET A 1 -94.17 16.71 1.78
CA MET A 1 -92.84 17.19 1.41
C MET A 1 -91.81 16.23 1.96
N ARG A 2 -91.37 15.30 1.16
CA ARG A 2 -90.30 14.30 1.53
C ARG A 2 -89.02 14.72 0.82
N ARG A 3 -87.97 15.05 1.57
CA ARG A 3 -86.65 15.28 1.06
C ARG A 3 -85.86 13.93 0.98
N MET A 4 -85.50 13.58 -0.19
CA MET A 4 -84.53 12.45 -0.44
C MET A 4 -83.12 12.88 -0.14
N ILE A 5 -82.50 12.16 0.75
CA ILE A 5 -81.06 12.23 1.02
C ILE A 5 -80.34 11.26 0.11
N LYS A 6 -79.53 11.76 -0.80
CA LYS A 6 -78.62 10.95 -1.62
C LYS A 6 -77.34 10.69 -0.85
N SER A 7 -77.10 9.43 -0.53
CA SER A 7 -75.79 8.99 -0.02
C SER A 7 -74.76 8.93 -1.15
N VAL A 8 -73.67 9.66 -0.99
CA VAL A 8 -72.47 9.57 -1.86
C VAL A 8 -71.53 8.60 -1.20
N MET A 9 -71.29 7.48 -1.87
CA MET A 9 -70.33 6.47 -1.46
C MET A 9 -68.96 6.84 -2.06
N CYS A 10 -68.02 7.33 -1.27
CA CYS A 10 -66.64 7.55 -1.65
C CYS A 10 -65.91 6.21 -1.62
N ALA A 11 -65.52 5.71 -2.77
CA ALA A 11 -64.57 4.57 -2.88
C ALA A 11 -63.14 5.09 -2.68
N PHE A 12 -62.49 4.71 -1.59
CA PHE A 12 -61.06 4.88 -1.43
C PHE A 12 -60.32 3.79 -2.19
N ILE A 13 -59.67 4.16 -3.30
CA ILE A 13 -58.73 3.31 -4.01
C ILE A 13 -57.41 3.52 -3.29
N GLY A 14 -57.01 2.54 -2.48
CA GLY A 14 -55.67 2.46 -1.88
C GLY A 14 -54.64 2.09 -2.96
N ALA A 15 -53.87 3.03 -3.42
CA ALA A 15 -52.68 2.76 -4.21
C ALA A 15 -51.58 2.30 -3.24
N ALA A 16 -51.32 0.99 -3.22
CA ALA A 16 -50.15 0.43 -2.61
C ALA A 16 -48.94 0.79 -3.49
N LEU A 17 -48.13 1.77 -3.09
CA LEU A 17 -46.80 1.99 -3.63
C LEU A 17 -45.93 0.81 -3.20
N LEU A 18 -45.70 -0.11 -4.10
CA LEU A 18 -44.57 -1.04 -4.02
C LEU A 18 -43.30 -0.22 -4.22
N ILE A 19 -42.64 0.16 -3.12
CA ILE A 19 -41.28 0.61 -3.15
C ILE A 19 -40.45 -0.66 -3.46
N ALA A 20 -40.12 -0.85 -4.70
CA ALA A 20 -39.05 -1.78 -5.07
C ALA A 20 -37.76 -1.16 -4.51
N CYS A 21 -37.27 -1.69 -3.41
CA CYS A 21 -35.87 -1.55 -3.07
C CYS A 21 -35.08 -2.20 -4.20
N ASN A 22 -34.60 -1.43 -5.13
CA ASN A 22 -33.42 -1.84 -5.88
C ASN A 22 -32.31 -1.93 -4.84
N GLU A 23 -32.00 -3.13 -4.39
CA GLU A 23 -30.64 -3.42 -3.95
C GLU A 23 -29.78 -3.20 -5.20
N GLU A 24 -29.25 -2.01 -5.36
CA GLU A 24 -28.06 -1.84 -6.16
C GLU A 24 -27.03 -2.76 -5.50
N ASN A 25 -26.79 -3.91 -6.14
CA ASN A 25 -25.54 -4.63 -5.98
C ASN A 25 -24.46 -3.63 -6.40
N SER A 26 -23.97 -2.81 -5.48
CA SER A 26 -22.71 -2.14 -5.67
C SER A 26 -21.69 -3.26 -5.75
N GLU A 27 -21.25 -3.60 -6.97
CA GLU A 27 -20.09 -4.45 -7.15
C GLU A 27 -19.03 -3.88 -6.22
N GLN A 28 -18.57 -4.69 -5.29
CA GLN A 28 -17.63 -4.24 -4.28
C GLN A 28 -16.36 -3.86 -5.01
N GLU A 29 -16.02 -2.57 -4.97
CA GLU A 29 -14.89 -2.01 -5.70
C GLU A 29 -13.61 -2.65 -5.18
N PHE A 30 -12.87 -3.36 -6.04
CA PHE A 30 -11.61 -4.01 -5.73
C PHE A 30 -10.48 -3.39 -6.56
N TRP A 31 -9.35 -3.10 -5.90
CA TRP A 31 -8.26 -2.36 -6.50
C TRP A 31 -7.10 -3.30 -6.88
N LEU A 32 -6.77 -3.31 -8.15
CA LEU A 32 -5.57 -3.93 -8.68
C LEU A 32 -4.55 -2.83 -8.93
N GLY A 33 -3.44 -2.85 -8.19
CA GLY A 33 -2.49 -1.75 -8.23
C GLY A 33 -1.04 -2.19 -8.43
N ALA A 34 -0.19 -1.20 -8.65
CA ALA A 34 1.25 -1.37 -8.67
C ALA A 34 1.94 -0.21 -7.92
N ASP A 35 3.02 -0.54 -7.23
CA ASP A 35 4.01 0.44 -6.81
C ASP A 35 4.94 0.72 -7.99
N LEU A 36 5.10 1.98 -8.37
CA LEU A 36 5.86 2.40 -9.55
C LEU A 36 6.86 3.52 -9.17
N GLY A 37 7.61 3.29 -8.11
CA GLY A 37 8.52 4.29 -7.58
C GLY A 37 9.74 4.54 -8.46
N TRP A 38 10.22 3.54 -9.21
CA TRP A 38 11.44 3.62 -10.03
C TRP A 38 11.23 4.12 -11.46
N ILE A 39 10.02 4.29 -11.95
CA ILE A 39 9.77 4.58 -13.38
C ILE A 39 10.51 5.82 -13.90
N THR A 40 10.48 6.92 -13.16
CA THR A 40 11.15 8.17 -13.54
C THR A 40 12.68 8.05 -13.54
N GLU A 41 13.23 7.31 -12.59
CA GLU A 41 14.64 6.98 -12.51
C GLU A 41 15.07 6.12 -13.70
N TYR A 42 14.37 5.03 -14.00
CA TYR A 42 14.66 4.16 -15.14
C TYR A 42 14.61 4.90 -16.46
N GLU A 43 13.57 5.70 -16.67
CA GLU A 43 13.41 6.52 -17.88
C GLU A 43 14.57 7.54 -18.05
N SER A 44 15.06 8.12 -16.94
CA SER A 44 16.18 9.06 -16.97
C SER A 44 17.49 8.43 -17.47
N PHE A 45 17.65 7.12 -17.26
CA PHE A 45 18.76 6.33 -17.80
C PHE A 45 18.47 5.71 -19.18
N GLY A 46 17.34 6.10 -19.80
CA GLY A 46 16.97 5.66 -21.15
C GLY A 46 16.37 4.25 -21.19
N HIS A 47 15.95 3.70 -20.04
CA HIS A 47 15.21 2.45 -20.02
C HIS A 47 13.83 2.65 -20.65
N LYS A 48 13.38 1.65 -21.40
CA LYS A 48 12.11 1.66 -22.13
C LYS A 48 11.28 0.47 -21.72
N PHE A 49 9.97 0.65 -21.77
CA PHE A 49 9.01 -0.40 -21.49
C PHE A 49 8.24 -0.75 -22.75
N TYR A 50 7.82 -2.00 -22.86
CA TYR A 50 7.14 -2.53 -24.02
C TYR A 50 5.91 -3.33 -23.60
N ASN A 51 4.86 -3.27 -24.42
CA ASN A 51 3.72 -4.15 -24.23
C ASN A 51 3.98 -5.56 -24.78
N LYS A 52 3.02 -6.47 -24.64
CA LYS A 52 3.11 -7.87 -25.12
C LYS A 52 3.34 -7.98 -26.65
N HIS A 53 3.04 -6.92 -27.40
CA HIS A 53 3.24 -6.86 -28.86
C HIS A 53 4.59 -6.24 -29.26
N GLY A 54 5.43 -5.90 -28.28
CA GLY A 54 6.74 -5.28 -28.51
C GLY A 54 6.66 -3.79 -28.89
N GLN A 55 5.54 -3.13 -28.63
CA GLN A 55 5.39 -1.69 -28.85
C GLN A 55 5.88 -0.96 -27.60
N GLU A 56 6.74 0.06 -27.79
CA GLU A 56 7.18 0.94 -26.70
C GLU A 56 5.97 1.69 -26.12
N MET A 57 5.86 1.70 -24.80
CA MET A 57 4.76 2.32 -24.06
C MET A 57 5.26 2.93 -22.75
N GLU A 58 4.63 4.03 -22.30
CA GLU A 58 4.86 4.59 -20.97
C GLU A 58 4.39 3.58 -19.88
N CYS A 59 5.18 3.42 -18.82
CA CYS A 59 4.99 2.31 -17.88
C CYS A 59 3.65 2.36 -17.14
N THR A 60 3.18 3.54 -16.72
CA THR A 60 1.87 3.67 -16.04
C THR A 60 0.72 3.29 -16.99
N ALA A 61 0.81 3.69 -18.26
CA ALA A 61 -0.17 3.31 -19.27
C ALA A 61 -0.14 1.80 -19.55
N LEU A 62 1.04 1.19 -19.51
CA LEU A 62 1.20 -0.25 -19.62
C LEU A 62 0.54 -1.00 -18.47
N MET A 63 0.66 -0.52 -17.22
CA MET A 63 -0.08 -1.09 -16.10
C MET A 63 -1.59 -1.02 -16.30
N LYS A 64 -2.10 0.10 -16.82
CA LYS A 64 -3.52 0.23 -17.17
C LYS A 64 -3.95 -0.78 -18.24
N GLU A 65 -3.11 -1.07 -19.23
CA GLU A 65 -3.36 -2.09 -20.28
C GLU A 65 -3.49 -3.50 -19.65
N PHE A 66 -2.75 -3.82 -18.59
CA PHE A 66 -2.89 -5.05 -17.82
C PHE A 66 -4.13 -5.09 -16.91
N GLY A 67 -4.92 -4.02 -16.84
CA GLY A 67 -6.13 -3.97 -16.03
C GLY A 67 -5.95 -3.39 -14.64
N LEU A 68 -4.77 -2.86 -14.31
CA LEU A 68 -4.57 -2.17 -13.04
C LEU A 68 -5.32 -0.83 -13.04
N ASN A 69 -5.91 -0.49 -11.91
CA ASN A 69 -6.74 0.70 -11.73
C ASN A 69 -6.25 1.62 -10.61
N ALA A 70 -5.12 1.28 -9.98
CA ALA A 70 -4.51 2.07 -8.92
C ALA A 70 -2.97 2.03 -8.99
N VAL A 71 -2.34 3.04 -8.40
CA VAL A 71 -0.88 3.12 -8.21
C VAL A 71 -0.54 3.49 -6.79
N ARG A 72 0.62 3.02 -6.31
CA ARG A 72 1.24 3.42 -5.05
C ARG A 72 2.58 4.05 -5.34
N HIS A 73 2.86 5.21 -4.74
CA HIS A 73 4.11 5.93 -4.89
C HIS A 73 4.62 6.38 -3.53
N ARG A 74 5.87 6.00 -3.22
CA ARG A 74 6.56 6.45 -2.01
C ARG A 74 7.06 7.88 -2.13
N VAL A 75 7.21 8.53 -0.98
CA VAL A 75 7.85 9.83 -0.85
C VAL A 75 8.87 9.81 0.30
N TRP A 76 10.05 10.39 0.07
CA TRP A 76 11.12 10.56 1.04
C TRP A 76 11.22 12.02 1.49
N VAL A 77 11.91 12.26 2.64
CA VAL A 77 12.03 13.60 3.21
C VAL A 77 13.05 14.44 2.45
N ASP A 78 14.28 13.98 2.35
CA ASP A 78 15.35 14.63 1.57
C ASP A 78 16.15 13.61 0.75
N PRO A 79 15.67 13.25 -0.45
CA PRO A 79 16.35 12.32 -1.34
C PRO A 79 17.48 12.96 -2.17
N SER A 80 17.99 14.13 -1.81
CA SER A 80 18.99 14.87 -2.59
C SER A 80 20.26 14.08 -2.85
N LYS A 81 20.67 13.22 -1.91
CA LYS A 81 21.82 12.30 -2.07
C LYS A 81 21.54 11.12 -3.01
N HIS A 82 20.30 10.92 -3.39
CA HIS A 82 19.81 9.81 -4.21
C HIS A 82 19.17 10.31 -5.51
N GLY A 83 19.66 11.40 -6.06
CA GLY A 83 19.21 11.94 -7.35
C GLY A 83 17.84 12.63 -7.32
N ASN A 84 17.31 12.92 -6.13
CA ASN A 84 15.97 13.46 -5.89
C ASN A 84 14.82 12.55 -6.35
N TRP A 85 15.08 11.27 -6.64
CA TRP A 85 14.03 10.31 -6.86
C TRP A 85 13.19 10.16 -5.57
N CYS A 86 11.88 10.00 -5.74
CA CYS A 86 10.92 9.98 -4.64
C CYS A 86 10.84 11.29 -3.83
N SER A 87 11.32 12.44 -4.36
CA SER A 87 10.97 13.75 -3.82
C SER A 87 9.48 14.09 -4.10
N LYS A 88 8.93 15.12 -3.46
CA LYS A 88 7.55 15.56 -3.74
C LYS A 88 7.35 16.01 -5.20
N GLU A 89 8.39 16.53 -5.86
CA GLU A 89 8.37 16.92 -7.26
C GLU A 89 8.30 15.69 -8.18
N ASP A 90 9.11 14.67 -7.91
CA ASP A 90 9.10 13.41 -8.63
C ASP A 90 7.80 12.64 -8.39
N LEU A 91 7.30 12.61 -7.15
CA LEU A 91 5.98 12.08 -6.80
C LEU A 91 4.87 12.74 -7.65
N LEU A 92 4.91 14.07 -7.79
CA LEU A 92 3.91 14.80 -8.58
C LEU A 92 3.92 14.38 -10.05
N VAL A 93 5.09 14.15 -10.65
CA VAL A 93 5.21 13.67 -12.04
C VAL A 93 4.49 12.34 -12.20
N LYS A 94 4.75 11.39 -11.31
CA LYS A 94 4.13 10.05 -11.32
C LYS A 94 2.62 10.11 -11.07
N CYS A 95 2.18 10.88 -10.07
CA CYS A 95 0.75 11.07 -9.78
C CYS A 95 -0.02 11.72 -10.93
N LYS A 96 0.58 12.65 -11.68
CA LYS A 96 -0.05 13.24 -12.87
C LYS A 96 -0.27 12.22 -13.98
N ARG A 97 0.66 11.27 -14.19
CA ARG A 97 0.51 10.18 -15.15
C ARG A 97 -0.66 9.28 -14.78
N ALA A 98 -0.72 8.85 -13.52
CA ALA A 98 -1.82 8.03 -13.01
C ALA A 98 -3.17 8.73 -13.14
N LYS A 99 -3.26 10.00 -12.74
CA LYS A 99 -4.48 10.81 -12.88
C LYS A 99 -4.94 10.94 -14.34
N ALA A 100 -4.01 11.13 -15.28
CA ALA A 100 -4.35 11.25 -16.71
C ALA A 100 -4.93 9.96 -17.30
N LEU A 101 -4.77 8.83 -16.60
CA LEU A 101 -5.27 7.51 -16.96
C LEU A 101 -6.47 7.08 -16.08
N ASP A 102 -7.04 7.99 -15.29
CA ASP A 102 -8.12 7.69 -14.35
C ASP A 102 -7.77 6.48 -13.43
N MET A 103 -6.54 6.46 -12.90
CA MET A 103 -6.09 5.52 -11.88
C MET A 103 -6.11 6.18 -10.51
N GLU A 104 -6.54 5.42 -9.50
CA GLU A 104 -6.50 5.88 -8.12
C GLU A 104 -5.07 5.92 -7.58
N ILE A 105 -4.83 6.81 -6.63
CA ILE A 105 -3.48 7.11 -6.14
C ILE A 105 -3.38 6.82 -4.65
N MET A 106 -2.36 6.05 -4.27
CA MET A 106 -1.88 5.89 -2.91
C MET A 106 -0.54 6.61 -2.77
N ILE A 107 -0.40 7.41 -1.70
CA ILE A 107 0.89 8.03 -1.34
C ILE A 107 1.42 7.35 -0.09
N ASP A 108 2.66 6.87 -0.17
CA ASP A 108 3.36 6.18 0.90
C ASP A 108 4.49 7.04 1.48
N PHE A 109 4.33 7.47 2.72
CA PHE A 109 5.32 8.26 3.44
C PHE A 109 6.34 7.36 4.14
N HIS A 110 7.59 7.36 3.67
CA HIS A 110 8.67 6.63 4.35
C HIS A 110 9.24 7.34 5.59
N TYR A 111 9.04 8.65 5.76
CA TYR A 111 9.61 9.47 6.85
C TYR A 111 11.11 9.24 7.07
N SER A 112 11.84 9.09 5.99
CA SER A 112 13.29 8.90 5.93
C SER A 112 13.83 9.56 4.68
N ASP A 113 15.14 9.81 4.58
CA ASP A 113 15.79 10.33 3.37
C ASP A 113 16.06 9.25 2.32
N TRP A 114 15.82 7.98 2.70
CA TRP A 114 16.07 6.79 1.91
C TRP A 114 15.05 5.70 2.27
N TRP A 115 15.26 4.48 1.82
CA TRP A 115 14.41 3.33 2.14
C TRP A 115 14.15 3.18 3.63
N ALA A 116 12.88 3.10 3.98
CA ALA A 116 12.40 2.65 5.28
C ALA A 116 11.78 1.25 5.10
N ASP A 117 12.22 0.31 5.91
CA ASP A 117 11.76 -1.08 5.93
C ASP A 117 11.89 -1.66 7.36
N PRO A 118 11.47 -2.90 7.63
CA PRO A 118 11.50 -3.46 8.98
C PRO A 118 12.89 -3.50 9.63
N GLY A 119 13.97 -3.49 8.83
CA GLY A 119 15.35 -3.50 9.31
C GLY A 119 15.93 -2.10 9.57
N LYS A 120 15.32 -1.05 9.06
CA LYS A 120 15.76 0.34 9.20
C LYS A 120 14.61 1.32 8.97
N GLN A 121 14.52 2.32 9.85
CA GLN A 121 13.53 3.40 9.80
C GLN A 121 14.22 4.73 10.12
N ASN A 122 15.37 4.95 9.45
CA ASN A 122 16.31 5.99 9.83
C ASN A 122 15.66 7.38 9.84
N ILE A 123 15.85 8.07 10.95
CA ILE A 123 15.46 9.46 11.13
C ILE A 123 16.12 10.31 10.04
N PRO A 124 15.37 11.18 9.33
CA PRO A 124 15.94 12.11 8.36
C PRO A 124 17.10 12.92 8.94
N ALA A 125 18.14 13.15 8.13
CA ALA A 125 19.34 13.87 8.60
C ALA A 125 19.02 15.26 9.15
N SER A 126 18.04 15.95 8.56
CA SER A 126 17.58 17.26 9.01
C SER A 126 16.83 17.24 10.35
N TRP A 127 16.32 16.08 10.78
CA TRP A 127 15.61 15.91 12.05
C TRP A 127 16.50 15.30 13.14
N SER A 128 17.74 14.97 12.80
CA SER A 128 18.69 14.35 13.75
C SER A 128 18.94 15.26 14.95
N GLY A 129 18.86 14.68 16.17
CA GLY A 129 19.06 15.39 17.43
C GLY A 129 17.85 16.24 17.89
N HIS A 130 16.74 16.25 17.15
CA HIS A 130 15.51 16.87 17.61
C HIS A 130 14.89 16.08 18.75
N SER A 131 14.22 16.79 19.67
CA SER A 131 13.39 16.16 20.70
C SER A 131 12.14 15.51 20.09
N TYR A 132 11.46 14.67 20.87
CA TYR A 132 10.21 14.04 20.44
C TYR A 132 9.17 15.06 19.93
N GLU A 133 8.97 16.17 20.66
CA GLU A 133 8.00 17.19 20.24
C GLU A 133 8.44 17.92 18.97
N GLN A 134 9.72 18.21 18.79
CA GLN A 134 10.24 18.78 17.55
C GLN A 134 10.09 17.83 16.38
N MET A 135 10.34 16.53 16.59
CA MET A 135 10.20 15.53 15.52
C MET A 135 8.73 15.29 15.12
N LYS A 136 7.78 15.43 16.07
CA LYS A 136 6.36 15.48 15.73
C LYS A 136 6.02 16.70 14.85
N GLU A 137 6.60 17.86 15.16
CA GLU A 137 6.42 19.06 14.36
C GLU A 137 7.03 18.89 12.95
N ASP A 138 8.20 18.30 12.84
CA ASP A 138 8.85 17.98 11.55
C ASP A 138 8.01 17.04 10.71
N LEU A 139 7.50 15.96 11.31
CA LEU A 139 6.63 14.98 10.65
C LEU A 139 5.34 15.63 10.17
N TRP A 140 4.70 16.42 11.02
CA TRP A 140 3.51 17.20 10.64
C TRP A 140 3.79 18.12 9.47
N ASN A 141 4.85 18.93 9.55
CA ASN A 141 5.19 19.93 8.53
C ASN A 141 5.52 19.26 7.19
N HIS A 142 6.31 18.17 7.19
CA HIS A 142 6.62 17.41 5.99
C HIS A 142 5.34 16.83 5.35
N THR A 143 4.49 16.19 6.14
CA THR A 143 3.25 15.58 5.65
C THR A 143 2.32 16.64 5.04
N VAL A 144 2.11 17.76 5.74
CA VAL A 144 1.27 18.87 5.27
C VAL A 144 1.88 19.52 4.03
N GLU A 145 3.20 19.70 3.97
CA GLU A 145 3.89 20.26 2.80
C GLU A 145 3.67 19.41 1.55
N VAL A 146 3.97 18.11 1.63
CA VAL A 146 3.82 17.19 0.49
C VAL A 146 2.37 17.13 0.02
N LEU A 147 1.44 16.92 0.93
CA LEU A 147 0.01 16.79 0.58
C LEU A 147 -0.59 18.11 0.07
N SER A 148 -0.20 19.26 0.64
CA SER A 148 -0.63 20.56 0.13
C SER A 148 -0.07 20.84 -1.26
N TYR A 149 1.16 20.43 -1.52
CA TYR A 149 1.76 20.51 -2.85
C TYR A 149 1.01 19.64 -3.87
N MET A 150 0.63 18.42 -3.50
CA MET A 150 -0.22 17.56 -4.33
C MET A 150 -1.58 18.23 -4.59
N LYS A 151 -2.24 18.74 -3.55
CA LYS A 151 -3.54 19.41 -3.64
C LYS A 151 -3.51 20.64 -4.54
N ALA A 152 -2.49 21.48 -4.42
CA ALA A 152 -2.30 22.68 -5.24
C ALA A 152 -2.10 22.34 -6.73
N ASN A 153 -1.62 21.14 -7.04
CA ASN A 153 -1.44 20.62 -8.39
C ASN A 153 -2.60 19.72 -8.87
N GLY A 154 -3.72 19.72 -8.13
CA GLY A 154 -4.93 18.99 -8.49
C GLY A 154 -4.86 17.47 -8.30
N ILE A 155 -3.92 16.97 -7.50
CA ILE A 155 -3.85 15.56 -7.11
C ILE A 155 -4.59 15.38 -5.79
N THR A 156 -5.48 14.39 -5.74
CA THR A 156 -6.19 13.95 -4.53
C THR A 156 -5.93 12.46 -4.36
N PRO A 157 -5.10 12.04 -3.40
CA PRO A 157 -4.89 10.62 -3.14
C PRO A 157 -6.14 10.00 -2.52
N LYS A 158 -6.49 8.79 -2.94
CA LYS A 158 -7.54 8.00 -2.29
C LYS A 158 -7.04 7.44 -0.96
N TRP A 159 -5.78 6.98 -0.93
CA TRP A 159 -5.15 6.44 0.26
C TRP A 159 -3.85 7.18 0.58
N ILE A 160 -3.56 7.32 1.86
CA ILE A 160 -2.31 7.88 2.36
C ILE A 160 -1.77 6.94 3.43
N GLN A 161 -0.56 6.44 3.24
CA GLN A 161 0.10 5.54 4.15
C GLN A 161 1.06 6.32 5.05
N VAL A 162 0.93 6.15 6.36
CA VAL A 162 1.76 6.78 7.39
C VAL A 162 2.83 5.81 7.86
N GLY A 163 4.04 5.97 7.33
CA GLY A 163 5.16 5.05 7.52
C GLY A 163 5.07 3.82 6.62
N ASN A 164 6.21 3.22 6.28
CA ASN A 164 6.33 2.01 5.49
C ASN A 164 6.82 0.84 6.33
N GLU A 165 6.08 -0.30 6.32
CA GLU A 165 6.44 -1.55 7.02
C GLU A 165 6.88 -1.34 8.48
N THR A 166 6.03 -0.69 9.26
CA THR A 166 6.34 -0.17 10.59
C THR A 166 6.23 -1.21 11.72
N ARG A 167 6.49 -2.50 11.46
CA ARG A 167 6.39 -3.52 12.52
C ARG A 167 7.26 -3.22 13.75
N ASN A 168 8.42 -2.60 13.54
CA ASN A 168 9.33 -2.16 14.59
C ASN A 168 9.16 -0.67 14.98
N GLY A 169 8.05 -0.02 14.51
CA GLY A 169 7.86 1.42 14.59
C GLY A 169 8.54 2.16 13.43
N PHE A 170 8.61 3.49 13.49
CA PHE A 170 9.33 4.34 12.53
C PHE A 170 9.95 5.54 13.24
N LEU A 171 10.85 6.27 12.58
CA LEU A 171 11.67 7.33 13.20
C LEU A 171 12.55 6.77 14.33
N TRP A 172 13.24 5.70 14.01
CA TRP A 172 14.37 5.16 14.78
C TRP A 172 15.53 4.88 13.83
N SER A 173 16.77 4.89 14.33
CA SER A 173 17.94 4.80 13.46
C SER A 173 18.84 3.62 13.83
N VAL A 174 19.50 3.07 12.80
CA VAL A 174 20.52 2.04 12.93
C VAL A 174 21.88 2.54 12.45
N LYS A 175 22.93 1.94 12.95
CA LYS A 175 24.25 2.10 12.37
C LYS A 175 24.25 1.55 10.95
N SER A 176 24.55 2.39 9.98
CA SER A 176 24.52 2.04 8.55
C SER A 176 25.90 2.21 7.92
N ASN A 177 26.14 1.46 6.82
CA ASN A 177 27.29 1.68 5.95
C ASN A 177 27.11 2.92 5.05
N GLU A 178 28.08 3.21 4.19
CA GLU A 178 28.05 4.37 3.28
C GLU A 178 26.89 4.33 2.27
N LEU A 179 26.34 3.15 2.01
CA LEU A 179 25.19 2.96 1.11
C LEU A 179 23.82 3.01 1.83
N GLY A 180 23.83 3.27 3.16
CA GLY A 180 22.61 3.33 3.96
C GLY A 180 22.07 1.97 4.43
N TRP A 181 22.78 0.86 4.19
CA TRP A 181 22.38 -0.45 4.66
C TRP A 181 22.80 -0.69 6.12
N PRO A 182 21.93 -1.34 6.95
CA PRO A 182 22.26 -1.66 8.33
C PRO A 182 23.55 -2.46 8.46
N ILE A 183 24.35 -2.10 9.45
CA ILE A 183 25.46 -2.94 9.92
C ILE A 183 24.88 -3.82 11.03
N VAL A 184 24.93 -5.13 10.82
CA VAL A 184 24.39 -6.12 11.73
C VAL A 184 25.50 -6.77 12.56
N ASP A 185 25.14 -7.31 13.74
CA ASP A 185 26.01 -8.14 14.58
C ASP A 185 26.15 -9.58 14.05
N GLU A 186 26.82 -10.46 14.79
CA GLU A 186 27.03 -11.85 14.41
C GLU A 186 25.72 -12.65 14.36
N GLU A 187 24.70 -12.24 15.09
CA GLU A 187 23.37 -12.80 15.14
C GLU A 187 22.42 -12.25 14.04
N GLY A 188 22.90 -11.25 13.26
CA GLY A 188 22.12 -10.62 12.18
C GLY A 188 21.26 -9.44 12.63
N ASN A 189 21.40 -8.97 13.87
CA ASN A 189 20.59 -7.84 14.39
C ASN A 189 21.24 -6.50 14.03
N PRO A 190 20.47 -5.47 13.63
CA PRO A 190 21.00 -4.14 13.40
C PRO A 190 21.32 -3.45 14.73
N THR A 191 22.42 -2.69 14.77
CA THR A 191 22.78 -1.85 15.93
C THR A 191 21.90 -0.61 15.93
N ILE A 192 20.95 -0.51 16.86
CA ILE A 192 20.10 0.67 17.04
C ILE A 192 20.96 1.80 17.64
N THR A 193 20.95 2.96 17.00
CA THR A 193 21.66 4.16 17.43
C THR A 193 20.74 5.24 18.01
N GLU A 194 19.47 5.24 17.57
CA GLU A 194 18.40 6.09 18.08
C GLU A 194 17.09 5.27 18.07
N SER A 195 16.35 5.30 19.17
CA SER A 195 15.17 4.43 19.35
C SER A 195 13.85 5.18 19.56
N MET A 196 13.80 6.48 19.23
CA MET A 196 12.68 7.35 19.63
C MET A 196 11.32 6.81 19.19
N GLY A 197 11.15 6.41 17.95
CA GLY A 197 9.90 5.81 17.44
C GLY A 197 9.91 4.28 17.37
N HIS A 198 10.83 3.60 18.06
CA HIS A 198 10.88 2.13 18.06
C HIS A 198 9.79 1.54 18.95
N VAL A 199 8.95 0.66 18.40
CA VAL A 199 7.73 0.17 19.05
C VAL A 199 7.95 -0.51 20.41
N VAL A 200 9.05 -1.26 20.56
CA VAL A 200 9.36 -1.97 21.82
C VAL A 200 9.97 -1.03 22.86
N ASN A 201 10.85 -0.11 22.41
CA ASN A 201 11.59 0.76 23.31
C ASN A 201 10.77 1.98 23.76
N ASN A 202 9.95 2.52 22.85
CA ASN A 202 9.17 3.74 23.07
C ASN A 202 7.77 3.65 22.43
N PRO A 203 6.90 2.73 22.88
CA PRO A 203 5.60 2.46 22.25
C PRO A 203 4.68 3.69 22.21
N GLU A 204 4.68 4.51 23.26
CA GLU A 204 3.90 5.74 23.32
C GLU A 204 4.37 6.77 22.27
N GLN A 205 5.70 6.90 22.07
CA GLN A 205 6.24 7.82 21.06
C GLN A 205 5.98 7.33 19.65
N TYR A 206 6.09 6.03 19.39
CA TYR A 206 5.68 5.43 18.12
C TYR A 206 4.22 5.75 17.79
N ALA A 207 3.31 5.48 18.73
CA ALA A 207 1.88 5.77 18.53
C ALA A 207 1.60 7.28 18.38
N GLY A 208 2.35 8.12 19.09
CA GLY A 208 2.27 9.58 18.97
C GLY A 208 2.72 10.11 17.61
N PHE A 209 3.81 9.55 17.03
CA PHE A 209 4.21 9.86 15.65
C PHE A 209 3.16 9.43 14.65
N PHE A 210 2.63 8.20 14.78
CA PHE A 210 1.58 7.72 13.89
C PHE A 210 0.34 8.63 13.95
N SER A 211 -0.11 9.00 15.15
CA SER A 211 -1.26 9.91 15.35
C SER A 211 -1.00 11.28 14.73
N THR A 212 0.21 11.80 14.83
CA THR A 212 0.59 13.08 14.20
C THR A 212 0.50 12.98 12.68
N GLY A 213 0.98 11.89 12.08
CA GLY A 213 0.88 11.65 10.64
C GLY A 213 -0.58 11.50 10.19
N TYR A 214 -1.39 10.74 10.93
CA TYR A 214 -2.82 10.60 10.68
C TYR A 214 -3.54 11.95 10.67
N ASP A 215 -3.34 12.76 11.72
CA ASP A 215 -4.00 14.06 11.84
C ASP A 215 -3.54 15.04 10.75
N ALA A 216 -2.26 15.02 10.36
CA ALA A 216 -1.72 15.82 9.27
C ALA A 216 -2.34 15.42 7.91
N CYS A 217 -2.53 14.12 7.65
CA CYS A 217 -3.23 13.64 6.46
C CYS A 217 -4.68 14.14 6.42
N LYS A 218 -5.41 13.98 7.52
CA LYS A 218 -6.82 14.42 7.64
C LYS A 218 -6.96 15.93 7.59
N PHE A 219 -5.96 16.69 8.03
CA PHE A 219 -5.96 18.15 7.92
C PHE A 219 -5.97 18.62 6.46
N VAL A 220 -5.21 17.98 5.58
CA VAL A 220 -5.13 18.36 4.15
C VAL A 220 -6.23 17.68 3.32
N PHE A 221 -6.45 16.37 3.54
CA PHE A 221 -7.41 15.54 2.83
C PHE A 221 -8.31 14.77 3.80
N PRO A 222 -9.35 15.39 4.33
CA PRO A 222 -10.23 14.75 5.33
C PRO A 222 -10.88 13.44 4.84
N GLU A 223 -11.15 13.34 3.53
CA GLU A 223 -11.83 12.18 2.93
C GLU A 223 -10.88 11.05 2.52
N SER A 224 -9.56 11.29 2.45
CA SER A 224 -8.61 10.24 2.11
C SER A 224 -8.55 9.19 3.23
N ILE A 225 -8.41 7.93 2.84
CA ILE A 225 -8.25 6.79 3.74
C ILE A 225 -6.80 6.75 4.23
N VAL A 226 -6.60 6.86 5.55
CA VAL A 226 -5.26 6.83 6.16
C VAL A 226 -4.95 5.42 6.63
N MET A 227 -3.80 4.89 6.19
CA MET A 227 -3.40 3.50 6.41
C MET A 227 -2.23 3.39 7.38
N VAL A 228 -2.27 2.36 8.22
CA VAL A 228 -1.10 1.78 8.86
C VAL A 228 -0.58 0.64 7.99
N HIS A 229 0.74 0.52 7.82
CA HIS A 229 1.35 -0.52 7.00
C HIS A 229 2.34 -1.37 7.79
N LEU A 230 2.12 -2.69 7.76
CA LEU A 230 2.99 -3.69 8.35
C LEU A 230 3.38 -4.73 7.31
N ASP A 231 4.59 -5.24 7.42
CA ASP A 231 5.06 -6.37 6.62
C ASP A 231 4.56 -7.73 7.17
N ASN A 232 5.00 -8.83 6.54
CA ASN A 232 4.66 -10.19 6.95
C ASN A 232 3.16 -10.40 7.19
N GLY A 233 2.32 -10.08 6.21
CA GLY A 233 0.86 -10.21 6.29
C GLY A 233 0.34 -11.56 6.76
N PHE A 234 1.19 -12.60 6.72
CA PHE A 234 0.93 -13.94 7.22
C PHE A 234 1.14 -14.12 8.74
N ASP A 235 1.69 -13.10 9.44
CA ASP A 235 2.06 -13.23 10.85
C ASP A 235 1.05 -12.52 11.75
N LYS A 236 0.07 -13.28 12.20
CA LYS A 236 -1.02 -12.81 13.06
C LYS A 236 -0.54 -12.18 14.36
N ASP A 237 0.47 -12.77 15.00
CA ASP A 237 0.97 -12.31 16.30
C ASP A 237 1.68 -10.93 16.16
N LEU A 238 2.37 -10.71 15.04
CA LEU A 238 2.96 -9.41 14.70
C LEU A 238 1.89 -8.32 14.62
N TYR A 239 0.79 -8.60 13.90
CA TYR A 239 -0.32 -7.64 13.77
C TYR A 239 -1.02 -7.38 15.08
N ASP A 240 -1.24 -8.43 15.88
CA ASP A 240 -1.82 -8.30 17.21
C ASP A 240 -0.98 -7.42 18.14
N PHE A 241 0.32 -7.61 18.11
CA PHE A 241 1.25 -6.83 18.92
C PHE A 241 1.27 -5.37 18.47
N ASN A 242 1.60 -5.10 17.21
CA ASN A 242 1.83 -3.74 16.72
C ASN A 242 0.56 -2.88 16.74
N LEU A 243 -0.55 -3.39 16.16
CA LEU A 243 -1.83 -2.69 16.17
C LEU A 243 -2.40 -2.57 17.58
N GLY A 244 -2.11 -3.55 18.45
CA GLY A 244 -2.45 -3.49 19.88
C GLY A 244 -1.78 -2.32 20.58
N VAL A 245 -0.47 -2.11 20.35
CA VAL A 245 0.29 -0.96 20.88
C VAL A 245 -0.31 0.37 20.37
N LEU A 246 -0.53 0.50 19.06
CA LEU A 246 -1.13 1.71 18.49
C LEU A 246 -2.48 2.01 19.13
N LYS A 247 -3.35 1.01 19.26
CA LYS A 247 -4.69 1.15 19.86
C LYS A 247 -4.64 1.49 21.35
N GLU A 248 -3.74 0.88 22.12
CA GLU A 248 -3.55 1.14 23.54
C GLU A 248 -3.18 2.61 23.79
N HIS A 249 -2.34 3.19 22.93
CA HIS A 249 -1.91 4.56 23.02
C HIS A 249 -2.80 5.56 22.21
N GLY A 250 -4.00 5.11 21.78
CA GLY A 250 -5.03 5.97 21.20
C GLY A 250 -4.82 6.41 19.76
N ALA A 251 -3.90 5.78 19.04
CA ALA A 251 -3.73 6.01 17.61
C ALA A 251 -4.96 5.55 16.81
N LYS A 252 -5.19 6.19 15.65
CA LYS A 252 -6.32 5.94 14.75
C LYS A 252 -5.81 5.68 13.35
N TRP A 253 -6.45 4.76 12.66
CA TRP A 253 -6.27 4.49 11.24
C TRP A 253 -7.62 4.14 10.63
N ASP A 254 -7.75 4.27 9.31
CA ASP A 254 -8.97 3.93 8.58
C ASP A 254 -8.87 2.55 7.93
N MET A 255 -7.66 2.09 7.60
CA MET A 255 -7.40 0.84 6.89
C MET A 255 -6.04 0.26 7.29
N ILE A 256 -5.88 -1.06 7.17
CA ILE A 256 -4.61 -1.76 7.41
C ILE A 256 -3.99 -2.15 6.06
N GLY A 257 -2.75 -1.73 5.82
CA GLY A 257 -1.91 -2.22 4.73
C GLY A 257 -1.05 -3.40 5.15
N MET A 258 -0.89 -4.38 4.26
CA MET A 258 -0.07 -5.57 4.48
C MET A 258 0.92 -5.76 3.33
N SER A 259 2.18 -6.16 3.63
CA SER A 259 3.06 -6.76 2.64
C SER A 259 2.94 -8.28 2.66
N LEU A 260 2.87 -8.88 1.47
CA LEU A 260 2.81 -10.33 1.27
C LEU A 260 3.90 -10.78 0.31
N TYR A 261 5.00 -11.31 0.82
CA TYR A 261 6.11 -11.80 0.02
C TYR A 261 6.42 -13.27 0.37
N PRO A 262 5.81 -14.26 -0.33
CA PRO A 262 6.07 -15.67 -0.06
C PRO A 262 7.55 -16.02 -0.14
N PHE A 263 8.27 -15.47 -1.14
CA PHE A 263 9.70 -15.68 -1.27
C PHE A 263 10.49 -15.22 -0.02
N TRP A 264 10.26 -14.00 0.47
CA TRP A 264 10.99 -13.48 1.62
C TRP A 264 10.60 -14.18 2.92
N ALA A 265 9.38 -14.70 3.03
CA ALA A 265 8.96 -15.49 4.18
C ALA A 265 9.78 -16.80 4.30
N LEU A 266 10.14 -17.42 3.18
CA LEU A 266 11.00 -18.62 3.15
C LEU A 266 12.47 -18.25 3.32
N ASP A 267 12.97 -17.25 2.59
CA ASP A 267 14.37 -16.83 2.64
C ASP A 267 14.77 -16.34 4.05
N GLY A 268 13.85 -15.65 4.75
CA GLY A 268 14.02 -15.23 6.14
C GLY A 268 13.77 -16.33 7.18
N GLY A 269 13.42 -17.54 6.77
CA GLY A 269 13.18 -18.67 7.67
C GLY A 269 11.88 -18.59 8.49
N PHE A 270 10.95 -17.69 8.16
CA PHE A 270 9.67 -17.52 8.85
C PHE A 270 8.67 -18.64 8.50
N ARG A 271 8.73 -19.14 7.28
CA ARG A 271 7.87 -20.20 6.74
C ARG A 271 8.67 -21.15 5.84
N THR A 272 8.09 -22.26 5.47
CA THR A 272 8.70 -23.31 4.64
C THR A 272 7.92 -23.61 3.36
N ASP A 273 6.76 -23.01 3.17
CA ASP A 273 5.87 -23.21 2.02
C ASP A 273 5.26 -21.88 1.57
N GLU A 274 5.55 -21.47 0.32
CA GLU A 274 5.05 -20.23 -0.27
C GLU A 274 3.51 -20.21 -0.38
N ASP A 275 2.88 -21.35 -0.67
CA ASP A 275 1.44 -21.44 -0.81
C ASP A 275 0.73 -21.34 0.56
N GLN A 276 1.37 -21.83 1.63
CA GLN A 276 0.88 -21.65 3.00
C GLN A 276 1.00 -20.17 3.43
N VAL A 277 2.05 -19.46 3.02
CA VAL A 277 2.20 -18.01 3.29
C VAL A 277 1.01 -17.22 2.74
N ILE A 278 0.55 -17.54 1.51
CA ILE A 278 -0.64 -16.90 0.92
C ILE A 278 -1.88 -17.23 1.77
N THR A 279 -2.09 -18.51 2.11
CA THR A 279 -3.23 -18.94 2.94
C THR A 279 -3.26 -18.21 4.28
N ASP A 280 -2.13 -18.21 5.01
CA ASP A 280 -2.01 -17.55 6.32
C ASP A 280 -2.33 -16.04 6.21
N CYS A 281 -1.90 -15.38 5.13
CA CYS A 281 -2.20 -13.95 4.91
C CYS A 281 -3.70 -13.72 4.69
N ILE A 282 -4.36 -14.51 3.85
CA ILE A 282 -5.80 -14.41 3.59
C ILE A 282 -6.61 -14.62 4.89
N GLU A 283 -6.21 -15.59 5.71
CA GLU A 283 -6.83 -15.82 7.02
C GLU A 283 -6.58 -14.65 7.98
N ASN A 284 -5.38 -14.08 7.96
CA ASN A 284 -5.02 -12.94 8.79
C ASN A 284 -5.79 -11.66 8.40
N ILE A 285 -6.05 -11.43 7.11
CA ILE A 285 -6.89 -10.31 6.65
C ILE A 285 -8.25 -10.33 7.34
N LYS A 286 -8.94 -11.48 7.36
CA LYS A 286 -10.24 -11.62 8.06
C LYS A 286 -10.10 -11.34 9.54
N TYR A 287 -9.11 -11.98 10.16
CA TYR A 287 -8.90 -11.86 11.60
C TYR A 287 -8.66 -10.41 12.06
N VAL A 288 -7.74 -9.68 11.40
CA VAL A 288 -7.43 -8.31 11.81
C VAL A 288 -8.56 -7.34 11.48
N SER A 289 -9.25 -7.56 10.35
CA SER A 289 -10.43 -6.75 10.01
C SER A 289 -11.53 -6.87 11.05
N GLU A 290 -11.87 -8.09 11.45
CA GLU A 290 -12.85 -8.33 12.52
C GLU A 290 -12.40 -7.75 13.86
N LYS A 291 -11.13 -7.94 14.23
CA LYS A 291 -10.57 -7.51 15.52
C LYS A 291 -10.45 -6.02 15.66
N PHE A 292 -10.03 -5.33 14.61
CA PHE A 292 -9.78 -3.89 14.63
C PHE A 292 -10.89 -3.06 14.00
N GLY A 293 -11.85 -3.69 13.31
CA GLY A 293 -13.07 -3.05 12.79
C GLY A 293 -12.82 -2.17 11.57
N CYS A 294 -11.86 -2.53 10.70
CA CYS A 294 -11.56 -1.80 9.48
C CYS A 294 -11.16 -2.74 8.34
N ASP A 295 -11.23 -2.24 7.12
CA ASP A 295 -10.82 -2.98 5.93
C ASP A 295 -9.29 -3.10 5.84
N VAL A 296 -8.86 -4.04 5.00
CA VAL A 296 -7.45 -4.38 4.78
C VAL A 296 -7.11 -4.30 3.30
N MET A 297 -5.86 -4.04 2.97
CA MET A 297 -5.34 -4.08 1.61
C MET A 297 -3.96 -4.72 1.59
N ILE A 298 -3.70 -5.61 0.64
CA ILE A 298 -2.33 -6.05 0.33
C ILE A 298 -1.71 -4.93 -0.50
N VAL A 299 -0.91 -4.08 0.15
CA VAL A 299 -0.31 -2.89 -0.47
C VAL A 299 1.03 -3.16 -1.12
N GLU A 300 1.63 -4.34 -0.82
CA GLU A 300 2.85 -4.83 -1.46
C GLU A 300 2.80 -6.34 -1.62
N THR A 301 3.14 -6.81 -2.81
CA THR A 301 3.44 -8.22 -3.08
C THR A 301 4.44 -8.33 -4.21
N GLY A 302 5.04 -9.51 -4.39
CA GLY A 302 5.95 -9.80 -5.48
C GLY A 302 6.32 -11.29 -5.49
N PHE A 303 6.59 -11.82 -6.69
CA PHE A 303 6.86 -13.23 -6.89
C PHE A 303 8.15 -13.43 -7.69
N LEU A 304 8.88 -14.51 -7.40
CA LEU A 304 10.21 -14.74 -7.95
C LEU A 304 10.18 -14.81 -9.49
N VAL A 305 11.02 -13.99 -10.11
CA VAL A 305 11.31 -14.04 -11.55
C VAL A 305 12.57 -14.86 -11.79
N ASP A 306 12.43 -15.90 -12.60
CA ASP A 306 13.56 -16.63 -13.17
C ASP A 306 13.25 -16.97 -14.62
N GLU A 307 13.66 -16.11 -15.54
CA GLU A 307 13.42 -16.30 -16.99
C GLU A 307 14.01 -17.59 -17.56
N LYS A 308 14.90 -18.25 -16.82
CA LYS A 308 15.51 -19.53 -17.21
C LYS A 308 14.75 -20.75 -16.71
N ASP A 309 13.79 -20.54 -15.81
CA ASP A 309 12.92 -21.57 -15.24
C ASP A 309 11.44 -21.27 -15.57
N PRO A 310 10.91 -21.79 -16.70
CA PRO A 310 9.52 -21.61 -17.08
C PRO A 310 8.51 -22.16 -16.06
N GLU A 311 8.86 -23.23 -15.32
CA GLU A 311 7.98 -23.79 -14.28
C GLU A 311 7.87 -22.83 -13.10
N ARG A 312 8.99 -22.21 -12.71
CA ARG A 312 8.99 -21.16 -11.68
C ARG A 312 8.18 -19.96 -12.12
N MET A 313 8.33 -19.50 -13.35
CA MET A 313 7.58 -18.38 -13.89
C MET A 313 6.07 -18.65 -13.87
N GLU A 314 5.65 -19.84 -14.32
CA GLU A 314 4.24 -20.23 -14.29
C GLU A 314 3.71 -20.37 -12.84
N ARG A 315 4.55 -20.89 -11.92
CA ARG A 315 4.20 -20.92 -10.48
C ARG A 315 3.97 -19.51 -9.93
N SER A 316 4.87 -18.56 -10.23
CA SER A 316 4.76 -17.18 -9.79
C SER A 316 3.49 -16.50 -10.33
N ARG A 317 3.14 -16.72 -11.62
CA ARG A 317 1.88 -16.26 -12.21
C ARG A 317 0.67 -16.82 -11.46
N LYS A 318 0.65 -18.13 -11.22
CA LYS A 318 -0.46 -18.80 -10.50
C LYS A 318 -0.59 -18.34 -9.06
N GLN A 319 0.53 -18.07 -8.39
CA GLN A 319 0.52 -17.56 -7.02
C GLN A 319 -0.07 -16.13 -6.95
N LEU A 320 0.28 -15.25 -7.90
CA LEU A 320 -0.33 -13.93 -7.98
C LEU A 320 -1.84 -14.01 -8.29
N ALA A 321 -2.22 -14.80 -9.30
CA ALA A 321 -3.64 -15.02 -9.64
C ALA A 321 -4.43 -15.59 -8.46
N ARG A 322 -3.86 -16.56 -7.73
CA ARG A 322 -4.43 -17.12 -6.50
C ARG A 322 -4.59 -16.04 -5.42
N THR A 323 -3.56 -15.22 -5.20
CA THR A 323 -3.61 -14.13 -4.21
C THR A 323 -4.74 -13.17 -4.49
N ILE A 324 -4.90 -12.72 -5.74
CA ILE A 324 -5.99 -11.83 -6.16
C ILE A 324 -7.35 -12.52 -5.96
N ARG A 325 -7.51 -13.73 -6.47
CA ARG A 325 -8.77 -14.48 -6.38
C ARG A 325 -9.20 -14.74 -4.93
N GLU A 326 -8.27 -15.16 -4.06
CA GLU A 326 -8.58 -15.44 -2.66
C GLU A 326 -8.82 -14.15 -1.86
N ALA A 327 -8.10 -13.07 -2.16
CA ALA A 327 -8.35 -11.75 -1.57
C ALA A 327 -9.78 -11.25 -1.87
N ILE A 328 -10.29 -11.50 -3.08
CA ILE A 328 -11.67 -11.15 -3.48
C ILE A 328 -12.69 -12.08 -2.81
N ASN A 329 -12.49 -13.40 -2.91
CA ASN A 329 -13.54 -14.37 -2.63
C ASN A 329 -13.54 -14.90 -1.19
N ASN A 330 -12.40 -14.88 -0.50
CA ASN A 330 -12.20 -15.57 0.77
C ASN A 330 -11.97 -14.63 1.96
N THR A 331 -12.19 -13.30 1.80
CA THR A 331 -12.00 -12.33 2.87
C THR A 331 -13.31 -11.66 3.32
N ASP A 332 -14.45 -12.21 2.93
CA ASP A 332 -15.80 -11.68 3.23
C ASP A 332 -15.94 -10.19 2.83
N GLY A 333 -15.18 -9.77 1.80
CA GLY A 333 -15.15 -8.40 1.30
C GLY A 333 -14.28 -7.44 2.09
N HIS A 334 -13.53 -7.92 3.07
CA HIS A 334 -12.64 -7.09 3.88
C HIS A 334 -11.35 -6.72 3.17
N CYS A 335 -10.87 -7.52 2.21
CA CYS A 335 -9.75 -7.11 1.37
C CYS A 335 -10.23 -6.18 0.27
N LYS A 336 -9.60 -5.00 0.15
CA LYS A 336 -9.98 -3.98 -0.84
C LYS A 336 -9.07 -3.92 -2.05
N GLY A 337 -7.95 -4.62 -2.05
CA GLY A 337 -7.05 -4.62 -3.21
C GLY A 337 -5.77 -5.39 -3.00
N VAL A 338 -5.05 -5.57 -4.12
CA VAL A 338 -3.73 -6.18 -4.19
C VAL A 338 -2.83 -5.31 -5.07
N PHE A 339 -1.70 -4.86 -4.52
CA PHE A 339 -0.71 -4.05 -5.21
C PHE A 339 0.59 -4.84 -5.38
N TYR A 340 1.09 -4.88 -6.60
CA TYR A 340 2.39 -5.46 -6.91
C TYR A 340 3.49 -4.41 -6.70
N TRP A 341 4.53 -4.75 -5.96
CA TRP A 341 5.61 -3.83 -5.68
C TRP A 341 6.64 -3.82 -6.80
N GLU A 342 6.83 -2.66 -7.44
CA GLU A 342 7.79 -2.42 -8.52
C GLU A 342 7.79 -3.52 -9.58
N PRO A 343 6.65 -3.85 -10.22
CA PRO A 343 6.59 -4.91 -11.23
C PRO A 343 7.53 -4.66 -12.40
N GLU A 344 7.77 -3.41 -12.75
CA GLU A 344 8.59 -2.96 -13.87
C GLU A 344 10.10 -3.07 -13.63
N CYS A 345 10.53 -3.40 -12.41
CA CYS A 345 11.95 -3.46 -12.08
C CYS A 345 12.68 -4.57 -12.81
N LYS A 346 13.98 -4.33 -13.07
CA LYS A 346 14.86 -5.32 -13.70
C LYS A 346 15.18 -6.46 -12.73
N PRO A 347 15.15 -7.73 -13.16
CA PRO A 347 15.51 -8.88 -12.33
C PRO A 347 16.90 -8.77 -11.68
N SER A 348 17.86 -8.14 -12.37
CA SER A 348 19.20 -7.86 -11.82
C SER A 348 19.20 -6.88 -10.66
N GLN A 349 18.19 -6.02 -10.55
CA GLN A 349 18.03 -5.06 -9.46
C GLN A 349 17.16 -5.63 -8.34
N TYR A 350 16.03 -6.26 -8.71
CA TYR A 350 15.09 -6.83 -7.75
C TYR A 350 14.40 -8.07 -8.34
N LYS A 351 14.67 -9.23 -7.74
CA LYS A 351 14.26 -10.53 -8.25
C LYS A 351 12.77 -10.87 -8.16
N LEU A 352 11.96 -10.01 -7.53
CA LEU A 352 10.51 -10.21 -7.39
C LEU A 352 9.69 -9.24 -8.25
N GLY A 353 10.32 -8.64 -9.29
CA GLY A 353 9.61 -7.87 -10.29
C GLY A 353 8.70 -8.75 -11.17
N ALA A 354 8.22 -8.19 -12.29
CA ALA A 354 7.41 -8.94 -13.25
C ALA A 354 7.80 -8.62 -14.71
N PHE A 355 8.94 -7.96 -14.91
CA PHE A 355 9.47 -7.58 -16.21
C PHE A 355 10.84 -8.21 -16.45
N THR A 356 11.24 -8.26 -17.70
CA THR A 356 12.57 -8.70 -18.12
C THR A 356 13.60 -7.57 -18.00
N GLU A 357 14.91 -7.89 -18.11
CA GLU A 357 15.98 -6.90 -18.15
C GLU A 357 15.80 -5.80 -19.22
N ASN A 358 15.07 -6.11 -20.29
CA ASN A 358 14.87 -5.23 -21.43
C ASN A 358 13.52 -4.50 -21.40
N GLY A 359 12.78 -4.55 -20.28
CA GLY A 359 11.52 -3.81 -20.10
C GLY A 359 10.30 -4.45 -20.78
N TYR A 360 10.34 -5.75 -21.06
CA TYR A 360 9.17 -6.50 -21.53
C TYR A 360 8.46 -7.16 -20.33
N PRO A 361 7.12 -7.16 -20.31
CA PRO A 361 6.40 -7.88 -19.26
C PRO A 361 6.62 -9.38 -19.38
N THR A 362 6.73 -10.05 -18.25
CA THR A 362 6.74 -11.52 -18.18
C THR A 362 5.29 -12.05 -18.06
N ILE A 363 5.14 -13.37 -18.13
CA ILE A 363 3.84 -14.04 -17.95
C ILE A 363 3.21 -13.77 -16.57
N ILE A 364 3.98 -13.33 -15.57
CA ILE A 364 3.46 -13.00 -14.24
C ILE A 364 2.39 -11.88 -14.35
N MET A 365 2.60 -10.91 -15.23
CA MET A 365 1.65 -9.82 -15.44
C MET A 365 0.29 -10.28 -15.98
N ASP A 366 0.21 -11.46 -16.61
CA ASP A 366 -1.05 -12.01 -17.11
C ASP A 366 -2.03 -12.31 -15.98
N ALA A 367 -1.52 -12.59 -14.78
CA ALA A 367 -2.34 -12.84 -13.60
C ALA A 367 -3.32 -11.70 -13.27
N PHE A 368 -3.04 -10.47 -13.66
CA PHE A 368 -3.97 -9.35 -13.48
C PHE A 368 -5.21 -9.43 -14.41
N GLN A 369 -5.14 -10.20 -15.48
CA GLN A 369 -6.22 -10.37 -16.46
C GLN A 369 -6.93 -11.73 -16.33
N ASP A 370 -6.21 -12.76 -15.87
CA ASP A 370 -6.71 -14.15 -15.84
C ASP A 370 -6.88 -14.73 -14.41
N TRP A 371 -6.85 -13.89 -13.35
CA TRP A 371 -6.96 -14.33 -11.95
C TRP A 371 -8.27 -15.11 -11.64
N SER A 372 -9.31 -14.92 -12.41
CA SER A 372 -10.61 -15.59 -12.23
C SER A 372 -10.69 -16.99 -12.85
N GLU A 373 -9.70 -17.38 -13.66
CA GLU A 373 -9.62 -18.72 -14.27
C GLU A 373 -8.98 -19.71 -13.25
#